data_59189db03dc23367ce9651855b960199
#
_entry.id   59189db03dc23367ce9651855b960199
#
_cell.length_a   1.000
_cell.length_b   1.000
_cell.length_c   1.000
_cell.angle_alpha   90.00
_cell.angle_beta   90.00
_cell.angle_gamma   90.00
#
_symmetry.space_group_name_H-M   'P 1'
#
loop_
_entity.id
_entity.type
_entity.pdbx_description
1 polymer ?
#
loop_
_entity_poly.entity_id
_entity_poly.type
_entity_poly.pdbx_seq_one_letter_code
_entity_poly.pdbx_strand_id
1 'polypeptide(L)'
;MDTIGVMRVLLRVSLIAVASCVLFPGCRNTPPPAACGPVPSQRQQQWQALERYAFLHFNMNTFTGREWGLGGEDPAQFDPTALDCRQWIRMLKAAGFKGAILTAKHHDGFCLWPSAYTEHSVKNSPYKDGQGDIVREFADACRAEGMKMGLYLSPWDRNRADYGKPEYIEYYRNQLRELLTGYGDVFEVWFDGANGGDGWYGGANETRTIDRNTYYDWPGTWQVVRELQPGAVMFSDGGPDVRWVGNEKGFAGETNWSLLKRADFAPGAADREALNAGQEDGTHWLPAEVDVSIRPGWYYHEAEDSLVRTVPQLLDIYYASVGRNASMLLNVPPDKTGRIPAVDSLRLMEFARALAAEFSKDLAADARVSASNVRGHSGKYGAMRVTDGDTATYWATDDDVRNASLTVMFDQPTVFNRLLVQEYIPLGQRVRKFRVEALTADGWRTLAEETTIGYKRILRLPTVTAKEVRLTVEEAKACPLISNLQLFCAPDVPASSGGTVAALPAAVPSANAVL
;
A
#
# COMPACT_ATOMS: atom_id res chain seq x y z
N MET A 1 -51.08 -77.45 -62.15
CA MET A 1 -49.73 -77.01 -62.32
C MET A 1 -49.51 -75.95 -61.32
N ASP A 2 -49.25 -76.38 -60.14
CA ASP A 2 -48.02 -76.45 -59.37
C ASP A 2 -47.47 -75.09 -59.02
N THR A 3 -47.54 -74.81 -57.76
CA THR A 3 -46.29 -74.57 -57.07
C THR A 3 -46.60 -74.34 -55.55
N ILE A 4 -45.83 -75.05 -54.83
CA ILE A 4 -45.75 -75.21 -53.39
C ILE A 4 -45.37 -73.94 -52.68
N GLY A 5 -46.14 -73.50 -51.62
CA GLY A 5 -45.79 -72.41 -50.75
C GLY A 5 -44.94 -72.88 -49.57
N VAL A 6 -43.78 -72.27 -49.45
CA VAL A 6 -42.93 -72.46 -48.26
C VAL A 6 -43.19 -71.36 -47.22
N MET A 7 -43.67 -71.78 -46.06
CA MET A 7 -43.96 -70.97 -44.88
C MET A 7 -42.66 -70.67 -44.15
N ARG A 8 -42.23 -69.38 -44.13
CA ARG A 8 -41.10 -68.89 -43.34
C ARG A 8 -41.62 -68.36 -42.00
N VAL A 9 -41.25 -69.01 -40.95
CA VAL A 9 -41.44 -68.58 -39.56
C VAL A 9 -40.39 -67.47 -39.31
N LEU A 10 -40.85 -66.24 -39.08
CA LEU A 10 -40.02 -65.12 -38.62
C LEU A 10 -39.98 -65.14 -37.09
N LEU A 11 -38.82 -65.57 -36.55
CA LEU A 11 -38.46 -65.40 -35.15
C LEU A 11 -38.13 -63.94 -34.88
N ARG A 12 -38.95 -63.18 -34.14
CA ARG A 12 -38.62 -61.84 -33.67
C ARG A 12 -37.80 -61.99 -32.38
N VAL A 13 -36.49 -61.72 -32.47
CA VAL A 13 -35.63 -61.54 -31.34
C VAL A 13 -35.75 -60.06 -30.92
N SER A 14 -36.40 -59.75 -29.82
CA SER A 14 -36.44 -58.41 -29.22
C SER A 14 -35.12 -58.18 -28.48
N LEU A 15 -34.21 -57.37 -29.05
CA LEU A 15 -33.05 -56.85 -28.34
C LEU A 15 -33.54 -55.73 -27.40
N ILE A 16 -33.54 -55.99 -26.11
CA ILE A 16 -33.68 -54.97 -25.08
C ILE A 16 -32.30 -54.30 -24.93
N ALA A 17 -32.13 -53.14 -25.55
CA ALA A 17 -30.97 -52.27 -25.29
C ALA A 17 -31.15 -51.63 -23.91
N VAL A 18 -30.45 -52.13 -22.89
CA VAL A 18 -30.29 -51.44 -21.60
C VAL A 18 -29.34 -50.27 -21.86
N ALA A 19 -29.90 -49.10 -22.05
CA ALA A 19 -29.13 -47.85 -22.05
C ALA A 19 -28.62 -47.58 -20.61
N SER A 20 -27.38 -48.00 -20.34
CA SER A 20 -26.66 -47.53 -19.15
C SER A 20 -26.42 -46.02 -19.28
N CYS A 21 -27.30 -45.21 -18.69
CA CYS A 21 -26.99 -43.78 -18.45
C CYS A 21 -25.79 -43.72 -17.51
N VAL A 22 -24.59 -43.64 -18.09
CA VAL A 22 -23.42 -43.16 -17.36
C VAL A 22 -23.68 -41.67 -17.09
N LEU A 23 -24.18 -41.40 -15.88
CA LEU A 23 -24.23 -40.04 -15.34
C LEU A 23 -22.77 -39.58 -15.22
N PHE A 24 -22.24 -38.94 -16.28
CA PHE A 24 -21.10 -38.08 -16.11
C PHE A 24 -21.50 -37.06 -15.05
N PRO A 25 -20.76 -36.91 -13.94
CA PRO A 25 -20.96 -35.81 -13.05
C PRO A 25 -20.68 -34.56 -13.87
N GLY A 26 -21.73 -33.90 -14.37
CA GLY A 26 -21.62 -32.63 -15.08
C GLY A 26 -20.80 -31.73 -14.20
N CYS A 27 -19.79 -31.05 -14.76
CA CYS A 27 -19.06 -29.99 -14.11
C CYS A 27 -20.11 -29.00 -13.58
N ARG A 28 -20.54 -29.17 -12.32
CA ARG A 28 -21.36 -28.17 -11.65
C ARG A 28 -20.51 -26.93 -11.60
N ASN A 29 -20.92 -25.91 -12.34
CA ASN A 29 -20.25 -24.62 -12.31
C ASN A 29 -20.48 -24.01 -10.93
N THR A 30 -19.59 -24.35 -9.97
CA THR A 30 -19.66 -23.86 -8.58
C THR A 30 -19.51 -22.35 -8.60
N PRO A 31 -20.51 -21.57 -8.19
CA PRO A 31 -20.45 -20.12 -8.24
C PRO A 31 -19.39 -19.58 -7.26
N PRO A 32 -18.81 -18.39 -7.54
CA PRO A 32 -17.92 -17.76 -6.60
C PRO A 32 -18.63 -17.43 -5.28
N PRO A 33 -17.88 -17.33 -4.17
CA PRO A 33 -18.43 -16.79 -2.92
C PRO A 33 -18.98 -15.39 -3.12
N ALA A 34 -20.02 -15.02 -2.35
CA ALA A 34 -20.52 -13.66 -2.33
C ALA A 34 -19.48 -12.70 -1.72
N ALA A 35 -19.51 -11.44 -2.12
CA ALA A 35 -18.70 -10.40 -1.47
C ALA A 35 -19.08 -10.25 0.01
N CYS A 36 -18.10 -9.93 0.86
CA CYS A 36 -18.27 -9.75 2.30
C CYS A 36 -17.92 -8.33 2.71
N GLY A 37 -18.92 -7.50 3.02
CA GLY A 37 -18.74 -6.10 3.37
C GLY A 37 -18.27 -5.22 2.21
N PRO A 38 -17.68 -4.05 2.48
CA PRO A 38 -17.07 -3.22 1.46
C PRO A 38 -15.94 -3.94 0.75
N VAL A 39 -15.81 -3.70 -0.56
CA VAL A 39 -14.76 -4.27 -1.42
C VAL A 39 -13.93 -3.17 -2.07
N PRO A 40 -12.66 -3.43 -2.42
CA PRO A 40 -11.82 -2.45 -3.09
C PRO A 40 -12.31 -2.14 -4.50
N SER A 41 -12.29 -0.87 -4.88
CA SER A 41 -12.37 -0.46 -6.28
C SER A 41 -11.13 -0.93 -7.05
N GLN A 42 -11.22 -0.93 -8.40
CA GLN A 42 -10.07 -1.32 -9.25
C GLN A 42 -8.83 -0.45 -8.99
N ARG A 43 -8.99 0.89 -8.81
CA ARG A 43 -7.86 1.77 -8.50
C ARG A 43 -7.21 1.45 -7.15
N GLN A 44 -8.00 1.09 -6.13
CA GLN A 44 -7.47 0.67 -4.83
C GLN A 44 -6.73 -0.66 -4.91
N GLN A 45 -7.22 -1.63 -5.69
CA GLN A 45 -6.50 -2.89 -5.94
C GLN A 45 -5.16 -2.64 -6.65
N GLN A 46 -5.15 -1.79 -7.67
CA GLN A 46 -3.92 -1.41 -8.39
C GLN A 46 -2.93 -0.68 -7.48
N TRP A 47 -3.42 0.19 -6.61
CA TRP A 47 -2.62 0.89 -5.63
C TRP A 47 -2.02 -0.08 -4.58
N GLN A 48 -2.83 -0.97 -3.98
CA GLN A 48 -2.32 -1.97 -3.03
C GLN A 48 -1.25 -2.88 -3.65
N ALA A 49 -1.35 -3.19 -4.94
CA ALA A 49 -0.35 -3.98 -5.67
C ALA A 49 1.00 -3.27 -5.86
N LEU A 50 1.09 -1.97 -5.62
CA LEU A 50 2.37 -1.26 -5.58
C LEU A 50 3.18 -1.64 -4.35
N GLU A 51 2.55 -1.80 -3.19
CA GLU A 51 3.12 -2.16 -1.89
C GLU A 51 4.15 -1.17 -1.35
N ARG A 52 5.11 -0.72 -2.21
CA ARG A 52 6.20 0.20 -1.85
C ARG A 52 6.35 1.28 -2.90
N TYR A 53 6.26 2.52 -2.46
CA TYR A 53 6.56 3.70 -3.26
C TYR A 53 7.19 4.77 -2.36
N ALA A 54 7.81 5.77 -2.97
CA ALA A 54 8.62 6.74 -2.25
C ALA A 54 7.90 8.09 -2.12
N PHE A 55 8.18 8.80 -1.04
CA PHE A 55 7.90 10.22 -0.90
C PHE A 55 9.17 11.01 -1.16
N LEU A 56 9.06 12.15 -1.81
CA LEU A 56 10.15 13.06 -2.10
C LEU A 56 9.80 14.44 -1.54
N HIS A 57 10.25 14.71 -0.31
CA HIS A 57 10.15 16.03 0.29
C HIS A 57 11.32 16.87 -0.20
N PHE A 58 11.03 17.72 -1.17
CA PHE A 58 11.98 18.65 -1.76
C PHE A 58 11.25 19.92 -2.16
N ASN A 59 11.49 21.02 -1.45
CA ASN A 59 10.97 22.35 -1.77
C ASN A 59 11.75 23.44 -1.00
N MET A 60 11.14 24.60 -0.74
CA MET A 60 11.73 25.71 0.02
C MET A 60 12.33 25.26 1.36
N ASN A 61 11.71 24.32 2.06
CA ASN A 61 12.18 23.84 3.38
C ASN A 61 13.55 23.15 3.31
N THR A 62 13.88 22.50 2.20
CA THR A 62 15.23 21.95 1.95
C THR A 62 16.31 23.03 2.05
N PHE A 63 16.02 24.25 1.62
CA PHE A 63 16.98 25.37 1.56
C PHE A 63 17.01 26.17 2.86
N THR A 64 15.88 26.29 3.55
CA THR A 64 15.77 27.05 4.81
C THR A 64 16.13 26.24 6.05
N GLY A 65 16.24 24.91 5.92
CA GLY A 65 16.51 24.01 7.05
C GLY A 65 15.36 23.93 8.05
N ARG A 66 14.12 24.03 7.56
CA ARG A 66 12.90 23.93 8.38
C ARG A 66 12.09 22.71 7.95
N GLU A 67 11.37 22.11 8.88
CA GLU A 67 10.37 21.11 8.54
C GLU A 67 9.08 21.77 8.01
N TRP A 68 8.70 22.91 8.60
CA TRP A 68 7.57 23.72 8.18
C TRP A 68 7.97 25.18 8.04
N GLY A 69 8.08 25.66 6.80
CA GLY A 69 8.29 27.08 6.51
C GLY A 69 7.09 27.93 6.91
N LEU A 70 7.31 29.23 7.10
CA LEU A 70 6.25 30.16 7.53
C LEU A 70 5.47 30.79 6.38
N GLY A 71 5.94 30.62 5.14
CA GLY A 71 5.28 31.16 3.95
C GLY A 71 5.76 32.54 3.52
N GLY A 72 6.68 33.14 4.26
CA GLY A 72 7.30 34.43 3.92
C GLY A 72 8.73 34.29 3.38
N GLU A 73 9.15 33.07 3.07
CA GLU A 73 10.48 32.78 2.53
C GLU A 73 10.65 33.41 1.16
N ASP A 74 11.82 34.03 0.92
CA ASP A 74 12.15 34.61 -0.39
C ASP A 74 12.37 33.49 -1.41
N PRO A 75 11.65 33.46 -2.55
CA PRO A 75 11.88 32.51 -3.64
C PRO A 75 13.33 32.44 -4.12
N ALA A 76 14.12 33.52 -3.96
CA ALA A 76 15.55 33.55 -4.29
C ALA A 76 16.41 32.55 -3.49
N GLN A 77 15.92 32.03 -2.37
CA GLN A 77 16.59 31.00 -1.59
C GLN A 77 16.53 29.61 -2.24
N PHE A 78 15.58 29.38 -3.15
CA PHE A 78 15.40 28.10 -3.82
C PHE A 78 16.28 28.02 -5.07
N ASP A 79 17.48 27.44 -4.92
CA ASP A 79 18.48 27.36 -6.01
C ASP A 79 19.21 26.00 -6.02
N PRO A 80 18.58 24.91 -6.49
CA PRO A 80 19.22 23.61 -6.62
C PRO A 80 20.26 23.65 -7.75
N THR A 81 21.54 23.45 -7.40
CA THR A 81 22.67 23.60 -8.33
C THR A 81 22.90 22.42 -9.26
N ALA A 82 22.33 21.26 -8.97
CA ALA A 82 22.55 20.02 -9.73
C ALA A 82 21.30 19.10 -9.74
N LEU A 83 20.10 19.72 -9.81
CA LEU A 83 18.84 18.98 -9.81
C LEU A 83 18.83 17.88 -10.88
N ASP A 84 18.49 16.66 -10.46
CA ASP A 84 18.42 15.50 -11.34
C ASP A 84 17.27 14.56 -10.92
N CYS A 85 16.04 14.90 -11.30
CA CYS A 85 14.88 14.06 -11.06
C CYS A 85 15.04 12.65 -11.66
N ARG A 86 15.84 12.50 -12.70
CA ARG A 86 16.11 11.19 -13.29
C ARG A 86 16.98 10.31 -12.39
N GLN A 87 17.94 10.91 -11.67
CA GLN A 87 18.72 10.21 -10.63
C GLN A 87 17.78 9.73 -9.51
N TRP A 88 16.83 10.56 -9.06
CA TRP A 88 15.85 10.16 -8.05
C TRP A 88 15.11 8.88 -8.47
N ILE A 89 14.49 8.93 -9.64
CA ILE A 89 13.62 7.86 -10.11
C ILE A 89 14.39 6.58 -10.43
N ARG A 90 15.58 6.69 -11.05
CA ARG A 90 16.43 5.51 -11.31
C ARG A 90 16.88 4.82 -10.05
N MET A 91 17.27 5.58 -9.05
CA MET A 91 17.71 5.05 -7.77
C MET A 91 16.55 4.37 -7.05
N LEU A 92 15.37 5.00 -6.96
CA LEU A 92 14.18 4.41 -6.36
C LEU A 92 13.74 3.13 -7.08
N LYS A 93 13.74 3.14 -8.41
CA LYS A 93 13.44 1.95 -9.23
C LYS A 93 14.43 0.81 -8.97
N ALA A 94 15.72 1.11 -8.92
CA ALA A 94 16.77 0.13 -8.61
C ALA A 94 16.60 -0.46 -7.20
N ALA A 95 16.09 0.34 -6.26
CA ALA A 95 15.73 -0.12 -4.91
C ALA A 95 14.36 -0.85 -4.84
N GLY A 96 13.67 -1.05 -5.98
CA GLY A 96 12.44 -1.83 -6.08
C GLY A 96 11.16 -1.08 -5.72
N PHE A 97 11.19 0.26 -5.67
CA PHE A 97 9.99 1.08 -5.55
C PHE A 97 9.23 1.12 -6.88
N LYS A 98 7.91 1.18 -6.83
CA LYS A 98 7.06 1.13 -8.02
C LYS A 98 6.44 2.49 -8.40
N GLY A 99 6.53 3.46 -7.52
CA GLY A 99 6.03 4.83 -7.70
C GLY A 99 6.79 5.81 -6.81
N ALA A 100 6.57 7.10 -7.06
CA ALA A 100 7.05 8.18 -6.23
C ALA A 100 6.04 9.33 -6.18
N ILE A 101 5.92 9.99 -5.04
CA ILE A 101 5.06 11.15 -4.78
C ILE A 101 5.97 12.35 -4.51
N LEU A 102 5.77 13.44 -5.23
CA LEU A 102 6.51 14.70 -5.04
C LEU A 102 5.67 15.69 -4.25
N THR A 103 6.26 16.33 -3.23
CA THR A 103 5.66 17.49 -2.54
C THR A 103 5.68 18.71 -3.46
N ALA A 104 4.74 18.78 -4.41
CA ALA A 104 4.69 19.88 -5.38
C ALA A 104 4.50 21.26 -4.72
N LYS A 105 3.75 21.33 -3.62
CA LYS A 105 3.64 22.50 -2.72
C LYS A 105 3.44 22.01 -1.29
N HIS A 106 4.32 22.41 -0.35
CA HIS A 106 4.18 22.15 1.07
C HIS A 106 3.48 23.32 1.79
N HIS A 107 3.41 23.29 3.13
CA HIS A 107 2.68 24.28 3.95
C HIS A 107 3.20 25.72 3.81
N ASP A 108 4.47 25.91 3.42
CA ASP A 108 5.05 27.24 3.12
C ASP A 108 4.42 27.89 1.87
N GLY A 109 3.69 27.14 1.04
CA GLY A 109 3.02 27.63 -0.15
C GLY A 109 3.90 27.75 -1.39
N PHE A 110 5.21 27.40 -1.31
CA PHE A 110 6.11 27.48 -2.47
C PHE A 110 5.81 26.39 -3.49
N CYS A 111 5.52 26.80 -4.72
CA CYS A 111 5.17 25.90 -5.82
C CYS A 111 6.41 25.49 -6.62
N LEU A 112 6.63 24.17 -6.76
CA LEU A 112 7.69 23.60 -7.59
C LEU A 112 7.43 23.67 -9.10
N TRP A 113 6.32 24.28 -9.52
CA TRP A 113 5.95 24.55 -10.91
C TRP A 113 5.61 26.04 -11.08
N PRO A 114 5.68 26.58 -12.29
CA PRO A 114 5.38 28.00 -12.55
C PRO A 114 3.86 28.27 -12.53
N SER A 115 3.24 28.08 -11.34
CA SER A 115 1.80 28.27 -11.16
C SER A 115 1.35 29.66 -11.64
N ALA A 116 0.22 29.71 -12.37
CA ALA A 116 -0.41 30.96 -12.79
C ALA A 116 -1.08 31.71 -11.63
N TYR A 117 -1.26 31.05 -10.47
CA TYR A 117 -2.06 31.57 -9.37
C TYR A 117 -1.26 32.14 -8.20
N THR A 118 0.07 32.03 -8.22
CA THR A 118 0.94 32.58 -7.19
C THR A 118 2.30 33.02 -7.75
N GLU A 119 2.87 34.05 -7.14
CA GLU A 119 4.26 34.45 -7.37
C GLU A 119 5.26 33.67 -6.48
N HIS A 120 4.76 33.01 -5.43
CA HIS A 120 5.60 32.20 -4.53
C HIS A 120 5.87 30.81 -5.16
N SER A 121 6.76 30.80 -6.16
CA SER A 121 7.05 29.60 -6.95
C SER A 121 8.41 29.67 -7.63
N VAL A 122 8.81 28.57 -8.24
CA VAL A 122 10.07 28.44 -9.01
C VAL A 122 10.27 29.51 -10.08
N LYS A 123 9.19 30.12 -10.61
CA LYS A 123 9.31 31.20 -11.62
C LYS A 123 9.99 32.46 -11.09
N ASN A 124 10.03 32.67 -9.78
CA ASN A 124 10.70 33.77 -9.12
C ASN A 124 11.98 33.31 -8.37
N SER A 125 12.43 32.09 -8.60
CA SER A 125 13.69 31.57 -8.07
C SER A 125 14.84 31.74 -9.08
N PRO A 126 16.10 31.67 -8.65
CA PRO A 126 17.25 31.62 -9.54
C PRO A 126 17.31 30.36 -10.40
N TYR A 127 16.63 29.32 -9.99
CA TYR A 127 16.66 28.01 -10.68
C TYR A 127 16.24 28.15 -12.15
N LYS A 128 17.20 27.88 -13.07
CA LYS A 128 17.05 28.03 -14.53
C LYS A 128 16.55 29.42 -14.94
N ASP A 129 17.02 30.44 -14.27
CA ASP A 129 16.64 31.86 -14.52
C ASP A 129 15.09 32.06 -14.44
N GLY A 130 14.42 31.38 -13.50
CA GLY A 130 12.97 31.43 -13.32
C GLY A 130 12.15 30.61 -14.34
N GLN A 131 12.80 29.85 -15.22
CA GLN A 131 12.16 29.01 -16.23
C GLN A 131 12.06 27.53 -15.81
N GLY A 132 12.40 27.23 -14.55
CA GLY A 132 12.33 25.88 -14.01
C GLY A 132 10.89 25.39 -13.81
N ASP A 133 10.69 24.08 -14.01
CA ASP A 133 9.45 23.35 -13.68
C ASP A 133 9.85 21.97 -13.17
N ILE A 134 9.99 21.84 -11.85
CA ILE A 134 10.47 20.61 -11.22
C ILE A 134 9.41 19.52 -11.30
N VAL A 135 8.14 19.89 -11.26
CA VAL A 135 7.04 18.91 -11.43
C VAL A 135 7.11 18.30 -12.84
N ARG A 136 7.44 19.10 -13.86
CA ARG A 136 7.65 18.61 -15.23
C ARG A 136 8.85 17.67 -15.30
N GLU A 137 9.98 18.08 -14.73
CA GLU A 137 11.21 17.27 -14.73
C GLU A 137 10.99 15.93 -14.01
N PHE A 138 10.26 15.94 -12.90
CA PHE A 138 9.86 14.73 -12.16
C PHE A 138 8.91 13.85 -12.98
N ALA A 139 7.88 14.43 -13.59
CA ALA A 139 6.91 13.70 -14.41
C ALA A 139 7.59 13.03 -15.62
N ASP A 140 8.49 13.74 -16.27
CA ASP A 140 9.25 13.23 -17.43
C ASP A 140 10.22 12.11 -16.99
N ALA A 141 10.86 12.23 -15.83
CA ALA A 141 11.68 11.18 -15.25
C ALA A 141 10.86 9.92 -14.92
N CYS A 142 9.70 10.07 -14.29
CA CYS A 142 8.79 8.95 -14.00
C CYS A 142 8.37 8.23 -15.28
N ARG A 143 7.96 9.00 -16.30
CA ARG A 143 7.55 8.44 -17.60
C ARG A 143 8.69 7.70 -18.29
N ALA A 144 9.88 8.30 -18.32
CA ALA A 144 11.06 7.72 -18.97
C ALA A 144 11.50 6.40 -18.33
N GLU A 145 11.33 6.26 -17.02
CA GLU A 145 11.73 5.07 -16.26
C GLU A 145 10.56 4.08 -16.02
N GLY A 146 9.33 4.42 -16.43
CA GLY A 146 8.15 3.59 -16.22
C GLY A 146 7.71 3.49 -14.75
N MET A 147 8.00 4.53 -13.95
CA MET A 147 7.57 4.67 -12.55
C MET A 147 6.21 5.37 -12.47
N LYS A 148 5.37 4.99 -11.52
CA LYS A 148 4.12 5.68 -11.23
C LYS A 148 4.41 7.03 -10.57
N MET A 149 3.72 8.08 -11.04
CA MET A 149 3.82 9.44 -10.50
C MET A 149 2.66 9.75 -9.57
N GLY A 150 2.94 10.23 -8.37
CA GLY A 150 1.98 10.81 -7.44
C GLY A 150 2.34 12.27 -7.11
N LEU A 151 1.37 13.03 -6.64
CA LEU A 151 1.54 14.44 -6.33
C LEU A 151 0.92 14.78 -4.97
N TYR A 152 1.67 15.49 -4.15
CA TYR A 152 1.19 16.09 -2.91
C TYR A 152 0.98 17.59 -3.13
N LEU A 153 -0.20 18.08 -2.77
CA LEU A 153 -0.54 19.50 -2.75
C LEU A 153 -1.10 19.85 -1.37
N SER A 154 -0.31 20.55 -0.54
CA SER A 154 -0.76 20.97 0.79
C SER A 154 -2.05 21.79 0.73
N PRO A 155 -3.10 21.39 1.46
CA PRO A 155 -4.29 22.22 1.60
C PRO A 155 -4.04 23.45 2.48
N TRP A 156 -3.11 23.36 3.42
CA TRP A 156 -2.68 24.49 4.23
C TRP A 156 -1.62 25.29 3.46
N ASP A 157 -1.83 26.60 3.34
CA ASP A 157 -0.94 27.51 2.61
C ASP A 157 -0.65 28.74 3.47
N ARG A 158 0.55 28.75 4.06
CA ARG A 158 0.99 29.79 4.99
C ARG A 158 1.45 31.07 4.28
N ASN A 159 1.62 31.04 2.95
CA ASN A 159 1.92 32.21 2.13
C ASN A 159 0.67 33.02 1.83
N ARG A 160 -0.48 32.39 1.58
CA ARG A 160 -1.66 33.03 1.01
C ARG A 160 -2.42 33.96 1.98
N ALA A 161 -2.62 35.21 1.56
CA ALA A 161 -3.37 36.21 2.33
C ALA A 161 -4.88 35.87 2.50
N ASP A 162 -5.42 35.02 1.62
CA ASP A 162 -6.83 34.58 1.63
C ASP A 162 -7.04 33.20 2.30
N TYR A 163 -5.99 32.53 2.79
CA TYR A 163 -6.17 31.30 3.56
C TYR A 163 -7.10 31.55 4.77
N GLY A 164 -8.02 30.64 4.98
CA GLY A 164 -9.09 30.80 5.98
C GLY A 164 -10.33 31.54 5.47
N LYS A 165 -10.32 32.05 4.24
CA LYS A 165 -11.46 32.70 3.57
C LYS A 165 -12.00 31.83 2.41
N PRO A 166 -13.26 31.99 1.99
CA PRO A 166 -13.85 31.17 0.92
C PRO A 166 -13.10 31.23 -0.41
N GLU A 167 -12.50 32.38 -0.74
CA GLU A 167 -11.77 32.61 -2.00
C GLU A 167 -10.56 31.70 -2.17
N TYR A 168 -9.96 31.27 -1.06
CA TYR A 168 -8.84 30.35 -1.06
C TYR A 168 -9.17 29.00 -1.71
N ILE A 169 -10.41 28.52 -1.55
CA ILE A 169 -10.81 27.19 -2.05
C ILE A 169 -10.72 27.12 -3.57
N GLU A 170 -11.13 28.17 -4.27
CA GLU A 170 -11.01 28.22 -5.73
C GLU A 170 -9.55 28.35 -6.18
N TYR A 171 -8.73 29.12 -5.48
CA TYR A 171 -7.29 29.18 -5.69
C TYR A 171 -6.65 27.79 -5.56
N TYR A 172 -6.96 27.07 -4.48
CA TYR A 172 -6.45 25.73 -4.23
C TYR A 172 -6.87 24.74 -5.33
N ARG A 173 -8.14 24.76 -5.73
CA ARG A 173 -8.66 23.93 -6.81
C ARG A 173 -8.06 24.25 -8.17
N ASN A 174 -7.72 25.51 -8.42
CA ASN A 174 -7.07 25.91 -9.66
C ASN A 174 -5.65 25.37 -9.74
N GLN A 175 -4.89 25.42 -8.64
CA GLN A 175 -3.57 24.76 -8.55
C GLN A 175 -3.69 23.23 -8.74
N LEU A 176 -4.71 22.62 -8.14
CA LEU A 176 -4.97 21.19 -8.33
C LEU A 176 -5.26 20.86 -9.80
N ARG A 177 -6.03 21.69 -10.51
CA ARG A 177 -6.29 21.54 -11.95
C ARG A 177 -5.00 21.66 -12.78
N GLU A 178 -4.14 22.64 -12.49
CA GLU A 178 -2.82 22.75 -13.15
C GLU A 178 -2.05 21.46 -13.06
N LEU A 179 -1.93 20.90 -11.85
CA LEU A 179 -1.17 19.68 -11.59
C LEU A 179 -1.79 18.45 -12.27
N LEU A 180 -3.11 18.32 -12.24
CA LEU A 180 -3.80 17.13 -12.75
C LEU A 180 -4.01 17.13 -14.27
N THR A 181 -3.83 18.26 -14.96
CA THR A 181 -3.95 18.36 -16.42
C THR A 181 -2.62 18.55 -17.12
N GLY A 182 -1.64 19.11 -16.41
CA GLY A 182 -0.38 19.54 -17.00
C GLY A 182 0.68 18.45 -17.15
N TYR A 183 0.67 17.36 -16.36
CA TYR A 183 1.86 16.53 -16.13
C TYR A 183 1.70 15.04 -16.46
N GLY A 184 0.52 14.62 -16.90
CA GLY A 184 0.21 13.23 -17.28
C GLY A 184 -0.50 12.46 -16.18
N ASP A 185 -0.42 11.12 -16.24
CA ASP A 185 -1.19 10.24 -15.35
C ASP A 185 -0.64 10.27 -13.93
N VAL A 186 -1.53 10.45 -12.97
CA VAL A 186 -1.24 10.46 -11.52
C VAL A 186 -1.85 9.21 -10.89
N PHE A 187 -1.05 8.43 -10.14
CA PHE A 187 -1.57 7.25 -9.44
C PHE A 187 -2.17 7.59 -8.08
N GLU A 188 -1.68 8.67 -7.44
CA GLU A 188 -2.11 9.10 -6.12
C GLU A 188 -2.02 10.61 -5.97
N VAL A 189 -3.08 11.22 -5.42
CA VAL A 189 -3.12 12.61 -4.97
C VAL A 189 -3.14 12.61 -3.44
N TRP A 190 -2.15 13.24 -2.84
CA TRP A 190 -1.91 13.23 -1.41
C TRP A 190 -2.36 14.54 -0.76
N PHE A 191 -3.37 14.46 0.10
CA PHE A 191 -3.93 15.59 0.84
C PHE A 191 -3.54 15.50 2.32
N ASP A 192 -2.67 16.41 2.74
CA ASP A 192 -2.21 16.48 4.13
C ASP A 192 -3.35 16.88 5.08
N GLY A 193 -3.37 16.27 6.27
CA GLY A 193 -4.32 16.60 7.33
C GLY A 193 -3.97 17.86 8.11
N ALA A 194 -2.73 18.37 8.02
CA ALA A 194 -2.33 19.59 8.71
C ALA A 194 -3.12 20.81 8.21
N ASN A 195 -3.59 21.61 9.15
CA ASN A 195 -4.45 22.76 8.84
C ASN A 195 -4.39 23.81 9.95
N GLY A 196 -4.32 25.07 9.53
CA GLY A 196 -4.31 26.21 10.45
C GLY A 196 -3.04 26.33 11.30
N GLY A 197 -2.81 27.47 11.88
CA GLY A 197 -1.65 27.77 12.68
C GLY A 197 -0.99 29.09 12.29
N ASP A 198 0.23 29.32 12.77
CA ASP A 198 1.02 30.50 12.45
C ASP A 198 1.44 30.52 10.99
N GLY A 199 1.50 31.71 10.40
CA GLY A 199 1.93 31.88 9.02
C GLY A 199 2.15 33.34 8.65
N TRP A 200 2.85 33.55 7.55
CA TRP A 200 3.07 34.87 6.97
C TRP A 200 1.76 35.49 6.45
N TYR A 201 0.91 34.70 5.77
CA TYR A 201 -0.42 35.06 5.27
C TYR A 201 -0.46 36.43 4.58
N GLY A 202 0.44 36.64 3.59
CA GLY A 202 0.53 37.88 2.85
C GLY A 202 1.07 39.06 3.67
N GLY A 203 1.85 38.82 4.70
CA GLY A 203 2.44 39.84 5.60
C GLY A 203 1.65 40.08 6.88
N ALA A 204 0.51 39.40 7.07
CA ALA A 204 -0.27 39.52 8.31
C ALA A 204 0.46 38.98 9.53
N ASN A 205 1.29 37.93 9.36
CA ASN A 205 2.09 37.27 10.42
C ASN A 205 1.23 36.93 11.64
N GLU A 206 0.20 36.14 11.42
CA GLU A 206 -0.81 35.80 12.43
C GLU A 206 -1.07 34.29 12.50
N THR A 207 -1.84 33.87 13.50
CA THR A 207 -2.37 32.50 13.61
C THR A 207 -3.77 32.46 12.99
N ARG A 208 -4.02 31.49 12.09
CA ARG A 208 -5.34 31.24 11.51
C ARG A 208 -5.85 29.86 11.87
N THR A 209 -7.11 29.77 12.18
CA THR A 209 -7.84 28.54 12.44
C THR A 209 -8.96 28.36 11.42
N ILE A 210 -9.24 27.13 11.06
CA ILE A 210 -10.36 26.79 10.15
C ILE A 210 -11.17 25.64 10.76
N ASP A 211 -12.42 25.50 10.34
CA ASP A 211 -13.16 24.27 10.58
C ASP A 211 -12.73 23.21 9.56
N ARG A 212 -11.93 22.26 9.99
CA ARG A 212 -11.38 21.17 9.15
C ARG A 212 -12.46 20.35 8.45
N ASN A 213 -13.66 20.27 9.01
CA ASN A 213 -14.73 19.45 8.45
C ASN A 213 -15.41 20.10 7.25
N THR A 214 -15.47 21.42 7.21
CA THR A 214 -16.27 22.16 6.24
C THR A 214 -15.47 23.10 5.34
N TYR A 215 -14.38 23.69 5.83
CA TYR A 215 -13.65 24.76 5.14
C TYR A 215 -13.19 24.39 3.74
N TYR A 216 -12.56 23.23 3.56
CA TYR A 216 -11.99 22.83 2.28
C TYR A 216 -13.02 22.30 1.26
N ASP A 217 -14.29 22.15 1.65
CA ASP A 217 -15.32 21.49 0.83
C ASP A 217 -14.73 20.24 0.15
N TRP A 218 -14.29 19.30 0.97
CA TRP A 218 -13.62 18.09 0.51
C TRP A 218 -14.38 17.34 -0.58
N PRO A 219 -15.72 17.16 -0.50
CA PRO A 219 -16.46 16.49 -1.58
C PRO A 219 -16.28 17.19 -2.94
N GLY A 220 -16.37 18.52 -2.99
CA GLY A 220 -16.16 19.30 -4.22
C GLY A 220 -14.69 19.28 -4.68
N THR A 221 -13.74 19.26 -3.75
CA THR A 221 -12.30 19.17 -4.06
C THR A 221 -11.93 17.79 -4.60
N TRP A 222 -12.45 16.71 -4.01
CA TRP A 222 -12.23 15.34 -4.51
C TRP A 222 -12.88 15.12 -5.89
N GLN A 223 -14.00 15.79 -6.16
CA GLN A 223 -14.65 15.70 -7.47
C GLN A 223 -13.71 16.18 -8.60
N VAL A 224 -12.92 17.24 -8.37
CA VAL A 224 -11.91 17.70 -9.33
C VAL A 224 -10.94 16.58 -9.70
N VAL A 225 -10.45 15.83 -8.70
CA VAL A 225 -9.54 14.68 -8.94
C VAL A 225 -10.26 13.58 -9.71
N ARG A 226 -11.50 13.25 -9.34
CA ARG A 226 -12.28 12.19 -10.02
C ARG A 226 -12.53 12.48 -11.49
N GLU A 227 -12.76 13.74 -11.83
CA GLU A 227 -13.02 14.18 -13.20
C GLU A 227 -11.73 14.15 -14.05
N LEU A 228 -10.62 14.63 -13.49
CA LEU A 228 -9.38 14.80 -14.24
C LEU A 228 -8.47 13.56 -14.21
N GLN A 229 -8.49 12.79 -13.12
CA GLN A 229 -7.65 11.62 -12.90
C GLN A 229 -8.48 10.47 -12.28
N PRO A 230 -9.43 9.86 -13.01
CA PRO A 230 -10.35 8.85 -12.47
C PRO A 230 -9.66 7.58 -11.97
N GLY A 231 -8.44 7.31 -12.45
CA GLY A 231 -7.61 6.19 -12.02
C GLY A 231 -6.79 6.45 -10.75
N ALA A 232 -6.66 7.71 -10.32
CA ALA A 232 -5.92 8.05 -9.12
C ALA A 232 -6.67 7.65 -7.85
N VAL A 233 -5.93 7.18 -6.85
CA VAL A 233 -6.40 7.14 -5.46
C VAL A 233 -6.15 8.49 -4.80
N MET A 234 -6.94 8.81 -3.80
CA MET A 234 -6.76 10.00 -2.97
C MET A 234 -6.49 9.58 -1.53
N PHE A 235 -5.35 10.01 -1.02
CA PHE A 235 -4.96 9.89 0.37
C PHE A 235 -5.47 11.09 1.18
N SER A 236 -5.94 10.84 2.37
CA SER A 236 -6.08 11.76 3.48
C SER A 236 -6.28 10.93 4.76
N ASP A 237 -6.33 11.54 5.94
CA ASP A 237 -6.43 10.79 7.21
C ASP A 237 -7.60 9.79 7.21
N GLY A 238 -8.77 10.18 6.77
CA GLY A 238 -9.97 9.33 6.67
C GLY A 238 -10.40 9.00 5.23
N GLY A 239 -9.51 9.03 4.27
CA GLY A 239 -9.81 8.73 2.86
C GLY A 239 -10.05 9.97 2.00
N PRO A 240 -10.58 9.85 0.76
CA PRO A 240 -11.69 8.95 0.39
C PRO A 240 -11.31 7.55 -0.15
N ASP A 241 -10.06 7.31 -0.52
CA ASP A 241 -9.65 6.00 -1.07
C ASP A 241 -8.63 5.28 -0.19
N VAL A 242 -7.72 6.00 0.43
CA VAL A 242 -6.60 5.53 1.24
C VAL A 242 -6.60 6.33 2.53
N ARG A 243 -6.37 5.66 3.66
CA ARG A 243 -6.27 6.32 4.95
C ARG A 243 -4.85 6.41 5.46
N TRP A 244 -4.55 7.46 6.21
CA TRP A 244 -3.35 7.51 7.04
C TRP A 244 -3.37 6.41 8.10
N VAL A 245 -2.22 5.84 8.41
CA VAL A 245 -2.09 4.80 9.45
C VAL A 245 -2.13 5.36 10.88
N GLY A 246 -2.26 6.67 11.06
CA GLY A 246 -2.33 7.33 12.37
C GLY A 246 -0.99 7.57 13.05
N ASN A 247 0.12 7.28 12.41
CA ASN A 247 1.46 7.56 12.91
C ASN A 247 2.49 7.66 11.78
N GLU A 248 3.61 8.35 12.05
CA GLU A 248 4.77 8.49 11.15
C GLU A 248 5.97 7.64 11.61
N LYS A 249 5.69 6.57 12.38
CA LYS A 249 6.72 5.72 12.98
C LYS A 249 7.05 4.48 12.13
N GLY A 250 6.28 4.24 11.08
CA GLY A 250 6.54 3.16 10.13
C GLY A 250 5.82 1.84 10.46
N PHE A 251 4.65 1.87 11.11
CA PHE A 251 3.92 0.64 11.41
C PHE A 251 2.40 0.78 11.31
N ALA A 252 1.76 -0.27 10.82
CA ALA A 252 0.33 -0.53 10.97
C ALA A 252 0.08 -1.44 12.19
N GLY A 253 -1.15 -1.46 12.68
CA GLY A 253 -1.58 -2.35 13.75
C GLY A 253 -1.36 -3.83 13.41
N GLU A 254 -1.14 -4.65 14.41
CA GLU A 254 -1.10 -6.11 14.24
C GLU A 254 -2.46 -6.63 13.73
N THR A 255 -3.53 -6.11 14.29
CA THR A 255 -4.86 -6.17 13.67
C THR A 255 -5.01 -4.98 12.74
N ASN A 256 -5.22 -5.23 11.45
CA ASN A 256 -5.39 -4.15 10.47
C ASN A 256 -6.50 -4.52 9.46
N TRP A 257 -7.65 -3.87 9.60
CA TRP A 257 -8.75 -3.94 8.65
C TRP A 257 -8.60 -2.87 7.57
N SER A 258 -8.76 -3.24 6.31
CA SER A 258 -8.88 -2.26 5.21
C SER A 258 -10.24 -1.57 5.18
N LEU A 259 -10.92 -1.49 6.30
CA LEU A 259 -12.26 -0.94 6.45
C LEU A 259 -12.27 0.19 7.47
N LEU A 260 -13.10 1.23 7.22
CA LEU A 260 -13.27 2.35 8.14
C LEU A 260 -14.71 2.91 8.04
N LYS A 261 -15.25 3.42 9.14
CA LYS A 261 -16.46 4.24 9.17
C LYS A 261 -16.09 5.68 8.78
N ARG A 262 -15.97 5.92 7.49
CA ARG A 262 -15.45 7.17 6.95
C ARG A 262 -16.13 8.43 7.48
N ALA A 263 -17.41 8.35 7.82
CA ALA A 263 -18.16 9.49 8.34
C ALA A 263 -17.62 10.02 9.68
N ASP A 264 -16.86 9.19 10.42
CA ASP A 264 -16.30 9.55 11.73
C ASP A 264 -14.94 10.27 11.59
N PHE A 265 -14.42 10.43 10.37
CA PHE A 265 -13.08 10.97 10.11
C PHE A 265 -13.11 12.12 9.12
N ALA A 266 -12.26 13.12 9.38
CA ALA A 266 -11.93 14.20 8.47
C ALA A 266 -10.40 14.38 8.44
N PRO A 267 -9.83 15.04 7.42
CA PRO A 267 -8.41 15.42 7.43
C PRO A 267 -8.04 16.16 8.72
N GLY A 268 -6.94 15.76 9.36
CA GLY A 268 -6.55 16.19 10.70
C GLY A 268 -7.25 15.43 11.83
N ALA A 269 -7.74 14.20 11.57
CA ALA A 269 -8.45 13.37 12.54
C ALA A 269 -7.59 13.03 13.76
N ALA A 270 -8.24 12.95 14.93
CA ALA A 270 -7.58 12.69 16.21
C ALA A 270 -7.53 11.20 16.59
N ASP A 271 -8.45 10.35 16.10
CA ASP A 271 -8.50 8.93 16.47
C ASP A 271 -7.45 8.10 15.73
N ARG A 272 -6.22 8.20 16.24
CA ARG A 272 -5.06 7.49 15.68
C ARG A 272 -5.12 5.98 15.86
N GLU A 273 -5.80 5.49 16.88
CA GLU A 273 -5.92 4.05 17.14
C GLU A 273 -6.82 3.40 16.10
N ALA A 274 -8.00 3.98 15.83
CA ALA A 274 -8.89 3.50 14.78
C ALA A 274 -8.26 3.61 13.39
N LEU A 275 -7.48 4.65 13.11
CA LEU A 275 -6.72 4.77 11.86
C LEU A 275 -5.64 3.67 11.75
N ASN A 276 -4.98 3.31 12.86
CA ASN A 276 -3.92 2.30 12.88
C ASN A 276 -4.47 0.88 12.64
N ALA A 277 -5.56 0.52 13.32
CA ALA A 277 -6.15 -0.83 13.26
C ALA A 277 -7.20 -1.00 12.14
N GLY A 278 -7.77 0.09 11.62
CA GLY A 278 -9.01 0.04 10.86
C GLY A 278 -10.19 -0.43 11.74
N GLN A 279 -11.34 -0.63 11.13
CA GLN A 279 -12.56 -1.02 11.84
C GLN A 279 -13.20 -2.22 11.15
N GLU A 280 -13.43 -3.32 11.85
CA GLU A 280 -14.02 -4.54 11.29
C GLU A 280 -15.42 -4.32 10.70
N ASP A 281 -16.20 -3.44 11.31
CA ASP A 281 -17.54 -3.02 10.89
C ASP A 281 -17.54 -1.74 10.05
N GLY A 282 -16.39 -1.36 9.50
CA GLY A 282 -16.23 -0.21 8.64
C GLY A 282 -17.13 -0.26 7.41
N THR A 283 -17.59 0.90 6.98
CA THR A 283 -18.58 1.07 5.89
C THR A 283 -17.94 1.31 4.53
N HIS A 284 -16.65 1.60 4.48
CA HIS A 284 -15.89 1.88 3.27
C HIS A 284 -14.58 1.08 3.26
N TRP A 285 -14.14 0.66 2.05
CA TRP A 285 -12.81 0.11 1.85
C TRP A 285 -11.80 1.25 1.85
N LEU A 286 -10.97 1.34 2.88
CA LEU A 286 -9.96 2.37 3.09
C LEU A 286 -8.68 1.70 3.62
N PRO A 287 -7.85 1.12 2.74
CA PRO A 287 -6.60 0.48 3.15
C PRO A 287 -5.65 1.53 3.74
N ALA A 288 -4.78 1.08 4.65
CA ALA A 288 -3.84 1.96 5.32
C ALA A 288 -2.59 2.22 4.47
N GLU A 289 -2.11 3.46 4.52
CA GLU A 289 -0.78 3.86 4.08
C GLU A 289 0.09 4.18 5.29
N VAL A 290 1.31 3.63 5.28
CA VAL A 290 2.33 3.86 6.29
C VAL A 290 3.38 4.79 5.70
N ASP A 291 3.27 6.05 6.03
CA ASP A 291 4.24 7.10 5.70
C ASP A 291 5.32 7.19 6.79
N VAL A 292 6.57 7.20 6.37
CA VAL A 292 7.72 7.24 7.27
C VAL A 292 8.95 7.76 6.54
N SER A 293 9.80 8.54 7.20
CA SER A 293 11.04 9.02 6.59
C SER A 293 12.22 8.08 6.84
N ILE A 294 13.12 7.98 5.86
CA ILE A 294 14.41 7.29 6.00
C ILE A 294 15.35 8.04 6.96
N ARG A 295 15.09 9.33 7.21
CA ARG A 295 15.81 10.24 8.10
C ARG A 295 14.96 10.60 9.32
N PRO A 296 15.49 11.28 10.36
CA PRO A 296 14.70 11.78 11.47
C PRO A 296 13.59 12.74 11.06
N GLY A 297 13.89 13.70 10.16
CA GLY A 297 12.95 14.67 9.61
C GLY A 297 12.43 14.29 8.23
N TRP A 298 11.50 15.11 7.69
CA TRP A 298 10.95 14.93 6.35
C TRP A 298 11.84 15.55 5.27
N TYR A 299 12.56 16.63 5.61
CA TYR A 299 13.49 17.30 4.70
C TYR A 299 14.94 16.88 4.96
N TYR A 300 15.80 17.13 3.97
CA TYR A 300 17.22 16.83 4.09
C TYR A 300 17.93 17.81 5.02
N HIS A 301 18.68 17.26 5.97
CA HIS A 301 19.63 17.97 6.81
C HIS A 301 20.97 17.21 6.81
N GLU A 302 22.07 17.88 6.44
CA GLU A 302 23.40 17.28 6.38
C GLU A 302 23.84 16.68 7.72
N ALA A 303 23.51 17.35 8.82
CA ALA A 303 23.82 16.87 10.17
C ALA A 303 23.17 15.50 10.50
N GLU A 304 22.18 15.07 9.73
CA GLU A 304 21.45 13.80 9.91
C GLU A 304 22.00 12.66 9.05
N ASP A 305 23.06 12.84 8.28
CA ASP A 305 23.61 11.78 7.41
C ASP A 305 24.00 10.52 8.18
N SER A 306 24.48 10.68 9.41
CA SER A 306 24.78 9.55 10.31
C SER A 306 23.55 8.91 10.96
N LEU A 307 22.36 9.51 10.81
CA LEU A 307 21.11 9.09 11.42
C LEU A 307 20.16 8.40 10.43
N VAL A 308 20.59 8.22 9.17
CA VAL A 308 19.84 7.44 8.17
C VAL A 308 19.54 6.04 8.71
N ARG A 309 18.28 5.62 8.63
CA ARG A 309 17.82 4.33 9.17
C ARG A 309 18.67 3.17 8.66
N THR A 310 18.97 2.24 9.53
CA THR A 310 19.72 1.02 9.19
C THR A 310 18.86 0.03 8.40
N VAL A 311 19.51 -0.93 7.72
CA VAL A 311 18.78 -1.99 6.99
C VAL A 311 17.82 -2.78 7.90
N PRO A 312 18.20 -3.20 9.12
CA PRO A 312 17.27 -3.85 10.04
C PRO A 312 16.02 -2.99 10.33
N GLN A 313 16.19 -1.68 10.57
CA GLN A 313 15.06 -0.77 10.81
C GLN A 313 14.14 -0.66 9.59
N LEU A 314 14.69 -0.58 8.36
CA LEU A 314 13.89 -0.56 7.14
C LEU A 314 13.17 -1.89 6.89
N LEU A 315 13.80 -3.02 7.22
CA LEU A 315 13.13 -4.33 7.19
C LEU A 315 11.99 -4.39 8.22
N ASP A 316 12.19 -3.87 9.44
CA ASP A 316 11.14 -3.81 10.46
C ASP A 316 9.93 -2.99 9.98
N ILE A 317 10.19 -1.85 9.34
CA ILE A 317 9.14 -1.03 8.72
C ILE A 317 8.41 -1.82 7.62
N TYR A 318 9.13 -2.54 6.76
CA TYR A 318 8.51 -3.36 5.69
C TYR A 318 7.58 -4.44 6.27
N TYR A 319 8.04 -5.17 7.29
CA TYR A 319 7.21 -6.17 7.96
C TYR A 319 6.04 -5.55 8.72
N ALA A 320 6.23 -4.38 9.31
CA ALA A 320 5.19 -3.69 10.06
C ALA A 320 4.21 -2.87 9.19
N SER A 321 4.48 -2.72 7.89
CA SER A 321 3.60 -2.05 6.91
C SER A 321 3.06 -3.05 5.89
N VAL A 322 3.84 -3.42 4.88
CA VAL A 322 3.45 -4.37 3.82
C VAL A 322 3.08 -5.74 4.43
N GLY A 323 3.83 -6.18 5.43
CA GLY A 323 3.55 -7.42 6.16
C GLY A 323 2.34 -7.34 7.09
N ARG A 324 1.68 -6.19 7.23
CA ARG A 324 0.48 -5.97 8.05
C ARG A 324 -0.65 -5.30 7.27
N ASN A 325 -0.88 -5.74 6.03
CA ASN A 325 -2.01 -5.30 5.21
C ASN A 325 -2.03 -3.77 4.94
N ALA A 326 -0.86 -3.14 4.79
CA ALA A 326 -0.73 -1.72 4.47
C ALA A 326 0.27 -1.51 3.32
N SER A 327 0.28 -0.34 2.69
CA SER A 327 1.34 0.05 1.76
C SER A 327 2.41 0.87 2.50
N MET A 328 3.66 0.78 2.03
CA MET A 328 4.80 1.51 2.58
C MET A 328 5.12 2.71 1.69
N LEU A 329 4.96 3.91 2.23
CA LEU A 329 5.40 5.18 1.66
C LEU A 329 6.65 5.65 2.39
N LEU A 330 7.83 5.40 1.81
CA LEU A 330 9.11 5.79 2.40
C LEU A 330 9.57 7.13 1.86
N ASN A 331 9.72 8.13 2.73
CA ASN A 331 10.28 9.41 2.35
C ASN A 331 11.80 9.33 2.19
N VAL A 332 12.30 9.84 1.07
CA VAL A 332 13.72 9.90 0.69
C VAL A 332 14.01 11.32 0.18
N PRO A 333 14.36 12.24 1.07
CA PRO A 333 14.47 13.65 0.69
C PRO A 333 15.75 13.92 -0.11
N PRO A 334 15.64 14.58 -1.28
CA PRO A 334 16.82 15.12 -1.98
C PRO A 334 17.52 16.23 -1.18
N ASP A 335 18.83 16.35 -1.35
CA ASP A 335 19.65 17.38 -0.74
C ASP A 335 19.50 18.75 -1.43
N LYS A 336 20.19 19.78 -0.91
CA LYS A 336 20.16 21.14 -1.48
C LYS A 336 20.69 21.23 -2.91
N THR A 337 21.49 20.27 -3.37
CA THR A 337 21.92 20.22 -4.77
C THR A 337 20.80 19.75 -5.70
N GLY A 338 19.76 19.10 -5.16
CA GLY A 338 18.67 18.51 -5.91
C GLY A 338 18.93 17.05 -6.29
N ARG A 339 19.73 16.31 -5.50
CA ARG A 339 20.01 14.87 -5.71
C ARG A 339 19.70 14.06 -4.45
N ILE A 340 19.31 12.80 -4.62
CA ILE A 340 19.26 11.89 -3.48
C ILE A 340 20.68 11.63 -3.01
N PRO A 341 20.98 11.85 -1.70
CA PRO A 341 22.31 11.71 -1.15
C PRO A 341 22.90 10.31 -1.32
N ALA A 342 24.23 10.22 -1.40
CA ALA A 342 24.91 8.94 -1.59
C ALA A 342 24.65 7.97 -0.42
N VAL A 343 24.55 8.45 0.81
CA VAL A 343 24.28 7.63 2.00
C VAL A 343 22.89 7.01 1.96
N ASP A 344 21.88 7.78 1.54
CA ASP A 344 20.49 7.29 1.37
C ASP A 344 20.41 6.27 0.23
N SER A 345 21.05 6.60 -0.92
CA SER A 345 21.12 5.71 -2.07
C SER A 345 21.75 4.37 -1.72
N LEU A 346 22.88 4.37 -0.99
CA LEU A 346 23.54 3.14 -0.54
C LEU A 346 22.61 2.32 0.36
N ARG A 347 21.99 2.99 1.35
CA ARG A 347 21.08 2.33 2.30
C ARG A 347 19.88 1.69 1.62
N LEU A 348 19.29 2.35 0.64
CA LEU A 348 18.17 1.82 -0.13
C LEU A 348 18.57 0.60 -0.98
N MET A 349 19.78 0.62 -1.56
CA MET A 349 20.28 -0.53 -2.31
C MET A 349 20.62 -1.72 -1.40
N GLU A 350 21.11 -1.47 -0.18
CA GLU A 350 21.30 -2.51 0.82
C GLU A 350 19.97 -3.13 1.28
N PHE A 351 18.97 -2.28 1.54
CA PHE A 351 17.62 -2.72 1.89
C PHE A 351 16.98 -3.56 0.76
N ALA A 352 17.10 -3.13 -0.49
CA ALA A 352 16.60 -3.88 -1.64
C ALA A 352 17.25 -5.28 -1.74
N ARG A 353 18.58 -5.34 -1.54
CA ARG A 353 19.31 -6.63 -1.55
C ARG A 353 18.89 -7.53 -0.40
N ALA A 354 18.68 -6.98 0.79
CA ALA A 354 18.22 -7.73 1.95
C ALA A 354 16.82 -8.33 1.72
N LEU A 355 15.88 -7.55 1.19
CA LEU A 355 14.55 -8.04 0.83
C LEU A 355 14.61 -9.13 -0.25
N ALA A 356 15.42 -8.93 -1.30
CA ALA A 356 15.59 -9.94 -2.34
C ALA A 356 16.17 -11.26 -1.80
N ALA A 357 17.06 -11.19 -0.81
CA ALA A 357 17.62 -12.38 -0.16
C ALA A 357 16.58 -13.10 0.73
N GLU A 358 15.77 -12.33 1.51
CA GLU A 358 14.75 -12.91 2.39
C GLU A 358 13.65 -13.64 1.61
N PHE A 359 13.28 -13.15 0.43
CA PHE A 359 12.20 -13.71 -0.41
C PHE A 359 12.72 -14.35 -1.70
N SER A 360 13.95 -14.88 -1.71
CA SER A 360 14.63 -15.36 -2.92
C SER A 360 14.04 -16.63 -3.52
N LYS A 361 13.52 -17.55 -2.68
CA LYS A 361 12.97 -18.83 -3.12
C LYS A 361 11.73 -19.19 -2.30
N ASP A 362 10.60 -19.28 -2.97
CA ASP A 362 9.39 -19.83 -2.39
C ASP A 362 9.51 -21.35 -2.25
N LEU A 363 9.51 -21.84 -1.02
CA LEU A 363 9.62 -23.26 -0.69
C LEU A 363 8.28 -24.00 -0.84
N ALA A 364 7.16 -23.26 -0.91
CA ALA A 364 5.81 -23.82 -1.07
C ALA A 364 5.42 -24.02 -2.55
N ALA A 365 6.13 -23.40 -3.50
CA ALA A 365 5.75 -23.41 -4.92
C ALA A 365 5.58 -24.81 -5.52
N ASP A 366 6.46 -25.76 -5.16
CA ASP A 366 6.44 -27.14 -5.65
C ASP A 366 5.82 -28.13 -4.63
N ALA A 367 5.32 -27.64 -3.48
CA ALA A 367 4.76 -28.47 -2.43
C ALA A 367 3.32 -28.91 -2.77
N ARG A 368 2.92 -30.07 -2.22
CA ARG A 368 1.52 -30.47 -2.29
C ARG A 368 0.73 -29.71 -1.22
N VAL A 369 -0.48 -29.27 -1.58
CA VAL A 369 -1.34 -28.59 -0.63
C VAL A 369 -2.69 -29.33 -0.53
N SER A 370 -3.13 -29.57 0.69
CA SER A 370 -4.47 -30.09 1.00
C SER A 370 -5.26 -29.07 1.81
N ALA A 371 -6.58 -29.20 1.81
CA ALA A 371 -7.48 -28.36 2.57
C ALA A 371 -8.52 -29.20 3.32
N SER A 372 -8.95 -28.75 4.49
CA SER A 372 -10.00 -29.41 5.28
C SER A 372 -11.39 -29.28 4.64
N ASN A 373 -11.62 -28.26 3.82
CA ASN A 373 -12.82 -28.04 3.01
C ASN A 373 -12.47 -27.34 1.70
N VAL A 374 -13.15 -27.66 0.62
CA VAL A 374 -13.04 -27.02 -0.70
C VAL A 374 -14.43 -26.77 -1.24
N ARG A 375 -14.73 -25.52 -1.59
CA ARG A 375 -16.01 -25.04 -2.11
C ARG A 375 -16.55 -25.93 -3.22
N GLY A 376 -17.71 -26.57 -2.96
CA GLY A 376 -18.38 -27.45 -3.89
C GLY A 376 -17.51 -28.60 -4.43
N HIS A 377 -16.47 -29.00 -3.73
CA HIS A 377 -15.43 -29.93 -4.19
C HIS A 377 -14.83 -29.58 -5.57
N SER A 378 -14.87 -28.30 -5.94
CA SER A 378 -14.44 -27.82 -7.26
C SER A 378 -12.94 -27.51 -7.30
N GLY A 379 -12.22 -28.06 -8.27
CA GLY A 379 -10.81 -27.72 -8.50
C GLY A 379 -10.56 -26.24 -8.79
N LYS A 380 -11.61 -25.48 -9.17
CA LYS A 380 -11.53 -24.01 -9.32
C LYS A 380 -11.14 -23.32 -8.01
N TYR A 381 -11.60 -23.87 -6.88
CA TYR A 381 -11.37 -23.34 -5.52
C TYR A 381 -10.49 -24.28 -4.69
N GLY A 382 -9.72 -25.13 -5.36
CA GLY A 382 -8.89 -26.15 -4.71
C GLY A 382 -7.70 -25.58 -3.95
N ALA A 383 -7.18 -26.40 -3.02
CA ALA A 383 -6.05 -26.01 -2.16
C ALA A 383 -4.80 -25.55 -2.91
N MET A 384 -4.51 -26.15 -4.08
CA MET A 384 -3.33 -25.77 -4.89
C MET A 384 -3.37 -24.35 -5.46
N ARG A 385 -4.51 -23.65 -5.37
CA ARG A 385 -4.64 -22.26 -5.81
C ARG A 385 -3.85 -21.27 -4.96
N VAL A 386 -3.42 -21.68 -3.77
CA VAL A 386 -2.63 -20.80 -2.90
C VAL A 386 -1.14 -20.82 -3.22
N THR A 387 -0.67 -21.75 -4.07
CA THR A 387 0.75 -21.88 -4.44
C THR A 387 0.97 -21.89 -5.95
N ASP A 388 -0.06 -21.57 -6.77
CA ASP A 388 0.04 -21.57 -8.23
C ASP A 388 0.70 -20.30 -8.82
N GLY A 389 1.06 -19.34 -7.97
CA GLY A 389 1.70 -18.08 -8.38
C GLY A 389 0.75 -17.05 -8.99
N ASP A 390 -0.56 -17.33 -9.06
CA ASP A 390 -1.57 -16.42 -9.60
C ASP A 390 -2.51 -15.92 -8.49
N THR A 391 -2.31 -14.70 -8.03
CA THR A 391 -3.16 -14.08 -6.99
C THR A 391 -4.59 -13.77 -7.45
N ALA A 392 -4.92 -13.97 -8.73
CA ALA A 392 -6.30 -13.90 -9.24
C ALA A 392 -7.08 -15.20 -9.00
N THR A 393 -6.39 -16.30 -8.72
CA THR A 393 -7.00 -17.56 -8.26
C THR A 393 -6.98 -17.62 -6.73
N TYR A 394 -7.80 -18.50 -6.15
CA TYR A 394 -7.87 -18.62 -4.69
C TYR A 394 -8.50 -19.94 -4.25
N TRP A 395 -8.08 -20.43 -3.09
CA TRP A 395 -8.81 -21.43 -2.34
C TRP A 395 -9.99 -20.79 -1.63
N ALA A 396 -11.12 -21.51 -1.61
CA ALA A 396 -12.31 -21.12 -0.88
C ALA A 396 -12.98 -22.32 -0.23
N THR A 397 -13.62 -22.08 0.92
CA THR A 397 -14.51 -23.05 1.57
C THR A 397 -15.98 -22.87 1.14
N ASP A 398 -16.84 -23.81 1.52
CA ASP A 398 -18.30 -23.65 1.42
C ASP A 398 -18.77 -22.46 2.28
N ASP A 399 -19.93 -21.88 1.95
CA ASP A 399 -20.37 -20.60 2.52
C ASP A 399 -20.57 -20.63 4.05
N ASP A 400 -20.92 -21.78 4.62
CA ASP A 400 -21.13 -22.00 6.04
C ASP A 400 -19.87 -22.40 6.81
N VAL A 401 -18.77 -22.70 6.11
CA VAL A 401 -17.50 -23.11 6.71
C VAL A 401 -16.59 -21.90 6.89
N ARG A 402 -16.47 -21.42 8.13
CA ARG A 402 -15.67 -20.25 8.52
C ARG A 402 -14.37 -20.59 9.25
N ASN A 403 -14.22 -21.84 9.66
CA ASN A 403 -13.02 -22.40 10.27
C ASN A 403 -12.52 -23.53 9.38
N ALA A 404 -11.31 -23.40 8.86
CA ALA A 404 -10.75 -24.38 7.94
C ALA A 404 -9.23 -24.24 7.85
N SER A 405 -8.57 -25.29 7.38
CA SER A 405 -7.12 -25.33 7.28
C SER A 405 -6.63 -25.68 5.89
N LEU A 406 -5.46 -25.13 5.57
CA LEU A 406 -4.58 -25.50 4.46
C LEU A 406 -3.34 -26.18 5.03
N THR A 407 -2.92 -27.28 4.45
CA THR A 407 -1.68 -27.99 4.87
C THR A 407 -0.76 -28.11 3.66
N VAL A 408 0.39 -27.47 3.72
CA VAL A 408 1.51 -27.57 2.78
C VAL A 408 2.35 -28.78 3.20
N MET A 409 2.61 -29.70 2.29
CA MET A 409 3.35 -30.95 2.53
C MET A 409 4.59 -31.00 1.64
N PHE A 410 5.74 -31.09 2.28
CA PHE A 410 7.04 -31.21 1.60
C PHE A 410 7.42 -32.67 1.39
N ASP A 411 8.08 -32.98 0.29
CA ASP A 411 8.61 -34.33 0.04
C ASP A 411 9.72 -34.71 1.01
N GLN A 412 10.51 -33.72 1.46
CA GLN A 412 11.56 -33.86 2.46
C GLN A 412 11.40 -32.79 3.55
N PRO A 413 11.91 -33.04 4.78
CA PRO A 413 11.94 -32.02 5.81
C PRO A 413 12.61 -30.74 5.31
N THR A 414 11.91 -29.62 5.38
CA THR A 414 12.31 -28.32 4.79
C THR A 414 12.50 -27.30 5.90
N VAL A 415 13.57 -26.50 5.79
CA VAL A 415 13.87 -25.42 6.73
C VAL A 415 13.26 -24.13 6.25
N PHE A 416 12.50 -23.44 7.11
CA PHE A 416 11.92 -22.12 6.82
C PHE A 416 11.84 -21.26 8.09
N ASN A 417 11.70 -19.94 7.91
CA ASN A 417 11.52 -18.96 8.98
C ASN A 417 10.68 -17.75 8.57
N ARG A 418 10.06 -17.78 7.39
CA ARG A 418 9.11 -16.75 6.92
C ARG A 418 7.87 -17.40 6.35
N LEU A 419 6.73 -16.77 6.61
CA LEU A 419 5.47 -17.10 5.96
C LEU A 419 4.88 -15.81 5.37
N LEU A 420 4.40 -15.89 4.11
CA LEU A 420 3.60 -14.88 3.47
C LEU A 420 2.25 -15.48 3.12
N VAL A 421 1.18 -14.78 3.47
CA VAL A 421 -0.19 -15.19 3.14
C VAL A 421 -1.01 -13.97 2.67
N GLN A 422 -1.94 -14.22 1.72
CA GLN A 422 -2.82 -13.17 1.17
C GLN A 422 -4.27 -13.68 1.10
N GLU A 423 -5.22 -12.84 1.51
CA GLU A 423 -6.63 -13.05 1.19
C GLU A 423 -6.94 -12.60 -0.25
N TYR A 424 -7.94 -13.20 -0.86
CA TYR A 424 -8.50 -12.71 -2.11
C TYR A 424 -9.42 -11.51 -1.83
N ILE A 425 -8.84 -10.34 -1.65
CA ILE A 425 -9.54 -9.11 -1.22
C ILE A 425 -10.56 -8.53 -2.22
N PRO A 426 -10.57 -8.86 -3.54
CA PRO A 426 -11.65 -8.39 -4.42
C PRO A 426 -13.06 -8.76 -3.97
N LEU A 427 -13.19 -9.78 -3.09
CA LEU A 427 -14.44 -10.17 -2.46
C LEU A 427 -14.53 -9.79 -0.97
N GLY A 428 -13.70 -8.88 -0.52
CA GLY A 428 -13.67 -8.33 0.85
C GLY A 428 -12.71 -9.07 1.79
N GLN A 429 -12.30 -8.37 2.84
CA GLN A 429 -11.45 -8.91 3.91
C GLN A 429 -12.29 -9.71 4.91
N ARG A 430 -11.83 -10.90 5.29
CA ARG A 430 -12.66 -11.89 6.01
C ARG A 430 -12.03 -12.45 7.27
N VAL A 431 -10.71 -12.73 7.25
CA VAL A 431 -10.03 -13.42 8.34
C VAL A 431 -9.89 -12.51 9.56
N ARG A 432 -10.33 -13.03 10.72
CA ARG A 432 -10.25 -12.39 12.05
C ARG A 432 -9.10 -12.94 12.87
N LYS A 433 -8.90 -14.27 12.77
CA LYS A 433 -7.88 -14.99 13.53
C LYS A 433 -7.39 -16.21 12.75
N PHE A 434 -6.09 -16.42 12.76
CA PHE A 434 -5.48 -17.61 12.19
C PHE A 434 -4.28 -18.09 13.00
N ARG A 435 -3.93 -19.35 12.82
CA ARG A 435 -2.79 -20.00 13.47
C ARG A 435 -1.92 -20.69 12.43
N VAL A 436 -0.60 -20.67 12.67
CA VAL A 436 0.39 -21.39 11.88
C VAL A 436 1.05 -22.45 12.73
N GLU A 437 1.04 -23.70 12.25
CA GLU A 437 1.65 -24.84 12.91
C GLU A 437 2.61 -25.57 11.96
N ALA A 438 3.62 -26.21 12.50
CA ALA A 438 4.56 -27.05 11.74
C ALA A 438 4.66 -28.46 12.33
N LEU A 439 4.69 -29.48 11.49
CA LEU A 439 4.94 -30.86 11.87
C LEU A 439 6.47 -31.09 11.87
N THR A 440 7.05 -30.98 13.05
CA THR A 440 8.47 -31.24 13.31
C THR A 440 8.73 -32.70 13.64
N ALA A 441 9.95 -33.08 13.92
CA ALA A 441 10.30 -34.43 14.41
C ALA A 441 9.61 -34.77 15.74
N ASP A 442 9.31 -33.76 16.56
CA ASP A 442 8.69 -33.90 17.89
C ASP A 442 7.14 -33.76 17.84
N GLY A 443 6.55 -33.68 16.64
CA GLY A 443 5.11 -33.51 16.44
C GLY A 443 4.72 -32.09 16.04
N TRP A 444 3.40 -31.80 16.09
CA TRP A 444 2.86 -30.48 15.76
C TRP A 444 3.25 -29.43 16.78
N ARG A 445 3.78 -28.31 16.28
CA ARG A 445 4.19 -27.15 17.07
C ARG A 445 3.54 -25.89 16.52
N THR A 446 2.88 -25.10 17.36
CA THR A 446 2.40 -23.76 17.00
C THR A 446 3.59 -22.81 16.83
N LEU A 447 3.65 -22.14 15.70
CA LEU A 447 4.68 -21.15 15.35
C LEU A 447 4.18 -19.72 15.55
N ALA A 448 2.89 -19.46 15.25
CA ALA A 448 2.27 -18.16 15.40
C ALA A 448 0.76 -18.29 15.59
N GLU A 449 0.18 -17.36 16.36
CA GLU A 449 -1.25 -17.07 16.45
C GLU A 449 -1.45 -15.60 16.14
N GLU A 450 -2.28 -15.30 15.14
CA GLU A 450 -2.34 -13.99 14.52
C GLU A 450 -3.78 -13.56 14.25
N THR A 451 -4.00 -12.29 14.00
CA THR A 451 -5.32 -11.72 13.76
C THR A 451 -5.66 -11.66 12.27
N THR A 452 -5.67 -10.47 11.66
CA THR A 452 -6.08 -10.25 10.26
C THR A 452 -5.00 -10.63 9.25
N ILE A 453 -5.42 -11.05 8.06
CA ILE A 453 -4.55 -11.24 6.89
C ILE A 453 -4.67 -10.05 5.94
N GLY A 454 -5.83 -9.84 5.33
CA GLY A 454 -6.07 -8.80 4.33
C GLY A 454 -5.28 -9.01 3.03
N TYR A 455 -4.87 -7.92 2.39
CA TYR A 455 -4.12 -7.99 1.14
C TYR A 455 -2.83 -8.81 1.30
N LYS A 456 -2.08 -8.62 2.40
CA LYS A 456 -0.85 -9.36 2.67
C LYS A 456 -0.52 -9.40 4.17
N ARG A 457 -0.18 -10.58 4.66
CA ARG A 457 0.43 -10.78 5.97
C ARG A 457 1.76 -11.49 5.80
N ILE A 458 2.82 -10.96 6.40
CA ILE A 458 4.16 -11.58 6.40
C ILE A 458 4.60 -11.78 7.84
N LEU A 459 4.97 -13.01 8.18
CA LEU A 459 5.41 -13.39 9.52
C LEU A 459 6.90 -13.75 9.52
N ARG A 460 7.62 -13.24 10.52
CA ARG A 460 8.90 -13.76 10.95
C ARG A 460 8.65 -14.88 11.95
N LEU A 461 9.01 -16.08 11.59
CA LEU A 461 8.83 -17.28 12.41
C LEU A 461 10.17 -17.73 13.01
N PRO A 462 10.17 -18.49 14.12
CA PRO A 462 11.34 -19.24 14.51
C PRO A 462 11.83 -20.13 13.37
N THR A 463 13.14 -20.25 13.17
CA THR A 463 13.71 -21.19 12.20
C THR A 463 13.36 -22.61 12.61
N VAL A 464 12.64 -23.32 11.76
CA VAL A 464 12.19 -24.70 12.03
C VAL A 464 12.42 -25.58 10.81
N THR A 465 12.62 -26.88 11.07
CA THR A 465 12.62 -27.93 10.05
C THR A 465 11.34 -28.73 10.18
N ALA A 466 10.53 -28.78 9.13
CA ALA A 466 9.23 -29.47 9.18
C ALA A 466 8.93 -30.22 7.88
N LYS A 467 8.07 -31.25 7.98
CA LYS A 467 7.49 -31.96 6.82
C LYS A 467 6.19 -31.35 6.35
N GLU A 468 5.46 -30.72 7.25
CA GLU A 468 4.17 -30.10 6.95
C GLU A 468 4.06 -28.75 7.65
N VAL A 469 3.37 -27.82 7.00
CA VAL A 469 2.99 -26.51 7.58
C VAL A 469 1.49 -26.36 7.43
N ARG A 470 0.80 -26.08 8.54
CA ARG A 470 -0.66 -25.87 8.55
C ARG A 470 -0.98 -24.43 8.86
N LEU A 471 -1.74 -23.81 7.98
CA LEU A 471 -2.44 -22.54 8.21
C LEU A 471 -3.89 -22.88 8.57
N THR A 472 -4.31 -22.55 9.78
CA THR A 472 -5.70 -22.70 10.21
C THR A 472 -6.33 -21.33 10.36
N VAL A 473 -7.37 -21.02 9.56
CA VAL A 473 -8.25 -19.90 9.81
C VAL A 473 -9.18 -20.32 10.95
N GLU A 474 -9.06 -19.69 12.10
CA GLU A 474 -9.84 -20.02 13.30
C GLU A 474 -11.17 -19.25 13.32
N GLU A 475 -11.13 -17.98 12.90
CA GLU A 475 -12.30 -17.11 12.86
C GLU A 475 -12.31 -16.28 11.59
N ALA A 476 -13.48 -16.17 10.95
CA ALA A 476 -13.69 -15.33 9.78
C ALA A 476 -15.12 -14.77 9.72
N LYS A 477 -15.30 -13.62 9.05
CA LYS A 477 -16.60 -12.96 8.82
C LYS A 477 -17.50 -13.78 7.87
N ALA A 478 -16.86 -14.46 6.92
CA ALA A 478 -17.48 -15.33 5.91
C ALA A 478 -16.51 -16.47 5.56
N CYS A 479 -16.88 -17.36 4.63
CA CYS A 479 -16.00 -18.41 4.14
C CYS A 479 -14.62 -17.81 3.75
N PRO A 480 -13.48 -18.33 4.27
CA PRO A 480 -12.17 -17.82 3.96
C PRO A 480 -11.79 -17.98 2.49
N LEU A 481 -11.07 -17.00 1.95
CA LEU A 481 -10.55 -16.95 0.59
C LEU A 481 -9.06 -16.64 0.66
N ILE A 482 -8.20 -17.62 0.39
CA ILE A 482 -6.75 -17.41 0.37
C ILE A 482 -6.23 -17.51 -1.06
N SER A 483 -5.59 -16.46 -1.53
CA SER A 483 -5.05 -16.37 -2.89
C SER A 483 -3.55 -16.68 -2.98
N ASN A 484 -2.82 -16.62 -1.86
CA ASN A 484 -1.39 -16.89 -1.87
C ASN A 484 -0.91 -17.38 -0.50
N LEU A 485 -0.02 -18.36 -0.51
CA LEU A 485 0.70 -18.88 0.66
C LEU A 485 2.10 -19.26 0.24
N GLN A 486 3.10 -18.59 0.79
CA GLN A 486 4.51 -18.79 0.46
C GLN A 486 5.33 -18.99 1.74
N LEU A 487 6.40 -19.76 1.62
CA LEU A 487 7.33 -20.05 2.70
C LEU A 487 8.74 -19.76 2.24
N PHE A 488 9.55 -19.12 3.10
CA PHE A 488 10.93 -18.77 2.77
C PHE A 488 11.87 -19.10 3.91
N CYS A 489 13.14 -19.32 3.57
CA CYS A 489 14.22 -19.40 4.52
C CYS A 489 15.11 -18.16 4.35
N ALA A 490 14.77 -17.11 5.08
CA ALA A 490 15.58 -15.90 5.10
C ALA A 490 16.92 -16.17 5.79
N PRO A 491 18.03 -15.59 5.28
CA PRO A 491 19.31 -15.67 5.99
C PRO A 491 19.21 -14.99 7.37
N ASP A 492 19.97 -15.46 8.33
CA ASP A 492 20.15 -14.75 9.59
C ASP A 492 20.76 -13.37 9.29
N VAL A 493 19.99 -12.32 9.51
CA VAL A 493 20.53 -10.96 9.48
C VAL A 493 21.39 -10.84 10.73
N PRO A 494 22.70 -10.57 10.63
CA PRO A 494 23.52 -10.35 11.81
C PRO A 494 22.84 -9.29 12.66
N ALA A 495 22.53 -9.60 13.91
CA ALA A 495 22.07 -8.59 14.86
C ALA A 495 23.10 -7.45 14.79
N SER A 496 22.65 -6.23 14.47
CA SER A 496 23.51 -5.07 14.53
C SER A 496 24.21 -5.11 15.87
N SER A 497 25.54 -5.16 15.88
CA SER A 497 26.35 -5.17 17.08
C SER A 497 25.82 -4.07 18.01
N GLY A 498 25.27 -4.45 19.15
CA GLY A 498 24.45 -3.71 20.10
C GLY A 498 24.80 -2.22 20.26
N GLY A 499 24.15 -1.41 19.46
CA GLY A 499 23.75 -0.09 19.87
C GLY A 499 22.40 -0.27 20.55
N THR A 500 22.33 -0.09 21.85
CA THR A 500 21.09 0.20 22.55
C THR A 500 20.24 1.06 21.65
N VAL A 501 19.01 0.62 21.35
CA VAL A 501 17.99 1.45 20.74
C VAL A 501 17.83 2.65 21.66
N ALA A 502 18.64 3.68 21.46
CA ALA A 502 18.35 4.98 21.99
C ALA A 502 16.97 5.29 21.41
N ALA A 503 15.96 5.38 22.26
CA ALA A 503 14.68 5.91 21.88
C ALA A 503 15.01 7.17 21.06
N LEU A 504 14.59 7.17 19.78
CA LEU A 504 14.70 8.37 18.95
C LEU A 504 14.18 9.52 19.81
N PRO A 505 14.90 10.64 19.92
CA PRO A 505 14.36 11.80 20.61
C PRO A 505 12.95 11.99 20.05
N ALA A 506 11.97 12.14 20.93
CA ALA A 506 10.60 12.38 20.55
C ALA A 506 10.63 13.44 19.45
N ALA A 507 10.03 13.12 18.30
CA ALA A 507 9.88 14.07 17.21
C ALA A 507 9.45 15.37 17.84
N VAL A 508 10.04 16.48 17.43
CA VAL A 508 9.64 17.83 17.85
C VAL A 508 8.11 17.83 17.86
N PRO A 509 7.44 18.09 18.97
CA PRO A 509 5.99 17.94 19.04
C PRO A 509 5.41 18.74 17.90
N SER A 510 4.66 18.05 17.01
CA SER A 510 3.81 18.73 16.05
C SER A 510 3.00 19.75 16.86
N ALA A 511 2.92 20.99 16.43
CA ALA A 511 2.27 22.09 17.12
C ALA A 511 0.76 21.87 17.42
N ASN A 512 0.28 20.65 17.26
CA ASN A 512 -1.09 20.18 17.54
C ASN A 512 -1.25 19.58 18.95
N ALA A 513 -0.33 19.82 19.89
CA ALA A 513 -0.49 19.42 21.30
C ALA A 513 -1.11 20.51 22.18
N VAL A 514 -1.84 21.48 21.63
CA VAL A 514 -2.67 22.42 22.42
C VAL A 514 -4.04 22.58 21.76
N LEU A 515 -5.03 21.99 22.42
CA LEU A 515 -6.49 21.95 22.36
C LEU A 515 -7.08 20.76 21.63
#